data_c232f5eebb1c718e1968889ebac08c60
#
_entry.id   c232f5eebb1c718e1968889ebac08c60
#
_cell.length_a   1.000
_cell.length_b   1.000
_cell.length_c   1.000
_cell.angle_alpha   90.00
_cell.angle_beta   90.00
_cell.angle_gamma   90.00
#
_symmetry.space_group_name_H-M   'P 1'
#
loop_
_entity.id
_entity.type
_entity.pdbx_description
1 polymer ?
#
loop_
_entity_poly.entity_id
_entity_poly.type
_entity_poly.pdbx_seq_one_letter_code
_entity_poly.pdbx_strand_id
1 'polypeptide(L)'
;LYRSNIAEQFKNMQDKIMSREIPILSKLLAETPFEMGYESLAERYFNQLSDKYGIIADTVLQNIYLQPIYDNQYLLKHLLFIVGNLPASRRSNLELIPLAGISNPDIEIQDLSVKCFEAWEDKRHLPTLISLRDRTDVGWFKEYINDVIKELSEE
;
A
#
# COMPACT_ATOMS: atom_id res chain seq x y z
N LEU A 1 2.69 0.07 37.09
CA LEU A 1 1.33 -0.51 37.13
C LEU A 1 0.34 0.30 36.28
N TYR A 2 0.26 1.63 36.50
CA TYR A 2 -0.67 2.48 35.75
C TYR A 2 -0.34 2.55 34.24
N ARG A 3 0.94 2.71 33.88
CA ARG A 3 1.40 2.77 32.48
C ARG A 3 1.19 1.45 31.75
N SER A 4 1.41 0.29 32.40
CA SER A 4 1.18 -1.01 31.78
C SER A 4 -0.30 -1.26 31.55
N ASN A 5 -1.20 -0.79 32.43
CA ASN A 5 -2.64 -0.92 32.24
C ASN A 5 -3.14 -0.08 31.04
N ILE A 6 -2.63 1.14 30.87
CA ILE A 6 -2.99 1.99 29.73
C ILE A 6 -2.50 1.36 28.41
N ALA A 7 -1.26 0.88 28.37
CA ALA A 7 -0.70 0.22 27.20
C ALA A 7 -1.48 -1.04 26.83
N GLU A 8 -1.88 -1.82 27.82
CA GLU A 8 -2.68 -3.03 27.63
C GLU A 8 -4.09 -2.70 27.14
N GLN A 9 -4.73 -1.67 27.70
CA GLN A 9 -6.05 -1.20 27.24
C GLN A 9 -6.00 -0.71 25.81
N PHE A 10 -4.96 0.06 25.43
CA PHE A 10 -4.76 0.53 24.07
C PHE A 10 -4.59 -0.63 23.10
N LYS A 11 -3.76 -1.61 23.46
CA LYS A 11 -3.54 -2.81 22.64
C LYS A 11 -4.85 -3.60 22.47
N ASN A 12 -5.62 -3.78 23.53
CA ASN A 12 -6.90 -4.48 23.47
C ASN A 12 -7.89 -3.76 22.57
N MET A 13 -7.95 -2.43 22.62
CA MET A 13 -8.79 -1.61 21.75
C MET A 13 -8.34 -1.77 20.29
N GLN A 14 -7.04 -1.69 20.02
CA GLN A 14 -6.48 -1.88 18.69
C GLN A 14 -6.81 -3.26 18.14
N ASP A 15 -6.63 -4.31 18.93
CA ASP A 15 -6.93 -5.69 18.53
C ASP A 15 -8.42 -5.87 18.19
N LYS A 16 -9.31 -5.24 18.93
CA LYS A 16 -10.75 -5.27 18.65
C LYS A 16 -11.09 -4.58 17.33
N ILE A 17 -10.52 -3.40 17.11
CA ILE A 17 -10.71 -2.65 15.86
C ILE A 17 -10.22 -3.48 14.67
N MET A 18 -9.02 -4.03 14.77
CA MET A 18 -8.42 -4.85 13.72
C MET A 18 -9.24 -6.11 13.44
N SER A 19 -9.66 -6.82 14.46
CA SER A 19 -10.48 -8.04 14.32
C SER A 19 -11.80 -7.76 13.61
N ARG A 20 -12.39 -6.59 13.83
CA ARG A 20 -13.64 -6.18 13.18
C ARG A 20 -13.40 -5.70 11.76
N GLU A 21 -12.37 -4.87 11.54
CA GLU A 21 -12.20 -4.13 10.29
C GLU A 21 -11.44 -4.91 9.22
N ILE A 22 -10.52 -5.81 9.58
CA ILE A 22 -9.76 -6.60 8.62
C ILE A 22 -10.69 -7.41 7.69
N PRO A 23 -11.68 -8.17 8.21
CA PRO A 23 -12.58 -8.91 7.32
C PRO A 23 -13.42 -8.01 6.40
N ILE A 24 -13.88 -6.88 6.91
CA ILE A 24 -14.71 -5.94 6.14
C ILE A 24 -13.90 -5.34 4.99
N LEU A 25 -12.74 -4.78 5.31
CA LEU A 25 -11.90 -4.13 4.30
C LEU A 25 -11.33 -5.13 3.31
N SER A 26 -10.93 -6.33 3.77
CA SER A 26 -10.48 -7.41 2.89
C SER A 26 -11.53 -7.78 1.85
N LYS A 27 -12.79 -7.88 2.28
CA LYS A 27 -13.90 -8.19 1.38
C LYS A 27 -14.12 -7.07 0.35
N LEU A 28 -14.09 -5.82 0.78
CA LEU A 28 -14.22 -4.68 -0.12
C LEU A 28 -13.07 -4.64 -1.14
N LEU A 29 -11.83 -4.90 -0.71
CA LEU A 29 -10.68 -4.95 -1.60
C LEU A 29 -10.79 -6.07 -2.63
N ALA A 30 -11.32 -7.22 -2.23
CA ALA A 30 -11.44 -8.39 -3.10
C ALA A 30 -12.63 -8.33 -4.06
N GLU A 31 -13.73 -7.68 -3.65
CA GLU A 31 -15.01 -7.80 -4.34
C GLU A 31 -15.52 -6.52 -5.01
N THR A 32 -14.87 -5.36 -4.77
CA THR A 32 -15.32 -4.11 -5.38
C THR A 32 -14.32 -3.60 -6.41
N PRO A 33 -14.79 -2.88 -7.45
CA PRO A 33 -13.91 -2.39 -8.51
C PRO A 33 -13.06 -1.20 -8.06
N PHE A 34 -11.92 -1.02 -8.72
CA PHE A 34 -11.13 0.19 -8.63
C PHE A 34 -10.66 0.62 -10.02
N GLU A 35 -10.52 1.92 -10.20
CA GLU A 35 -10.08 2.52 -11.46
C GLU A 35 -9.25 3.77 -11.16
N MET A 36 -8.15 3.96 -11.89
CA MET A 36 -7.30 5.13 -11.74
C MET A 36 -8.08 6.42 -11.95
N GLY A 37 -7.92 7.38 -11.04
CA GLY A 37 -8.62 8.66 -11.08
C GLY A 37 -9.95 8.70 -10.35
N TYR A 38 -10.44 7.56 -9.85
CA TYR A 38 -11.71 7.48 -9.12
C TYR A 38 -11.50 6.85 -7.74
N GLU A 39 -12.23 7.36 -6.75
CA GLU A 39 -12.22 6.77 -5.40
C GLU A 39 -13.02 5.46 -5.41
N SER A 40 -12.38 4.34 -5.04
CA SER A 40 -13.09 3.07 -4.91
C SER A 40 -13.89 3.00 -3.60
N LEU A 41 -14.84 2.05 -3.52
CA LEU A 41 -15.59 1.83 -2.28
C LEU A 41 -14.66 1.42 -1.14
N ALA A 42 -13.67 0.57 -1.42
CA ALA A 42 -12.68 0.17 -0.42
C ALA A 42 -11.83 1.35 0.04
N GLU A 43 -11.42 2.23 -0.90
CA GLU A 43 -10.67 3.43 -0.57
C GLU A 43 -11.49 4.37 0.31
N ARG A 44 -12.75 4.59 -0.02
CA ARG A 44 -13.66 5.41 0.78
C ARG A 44 -13.79 4.86 2.20
N TYR A 45 -13.99 3.57 2.32
CA TYR A 45 -14.08 2.90 3.62
C TYR A 45 -12.79 3.06 4.42
N PHE A 46 -11.64 2.85 3.75
CA PHE A 46 -10.34 3.04 4.39
C PHE A 46 -10.12 4.48 4.86
N ASN A 47 -10.51 5.47 4.06
CA ASN A 47 -10.40 6.89 4.43
C ASN A 47 -11.26 7.21 5.65
N GLN A 48 -12.46 6.63 5.77
CA GLN A 48 -13.32 6.76 6.95
C GLN A 48 -12.67 6.12 8.18
N LEU A 49 -12.04 4.96 8.02
CA LEU A 49 -11.25 4.33 9.09
C LEU A 49 -10.10 5.22 9.54
N SER A 50 -9.38 5.82 8.61
CA SER A 50 -8.27 6.74 8.89
C SER A 50 -8.73 7.95 9.67
N ASP A 51 -9.86 8.53 9.28
CA ASP A 51 -10.45 9.68 9.97
C ASP A 51 -10.84 9.33 11.40
N LYS A 52 -11.32 8.12 11.63
CA LYS A 52 -11.79 7.68 12.93
C LYS A 52 -10.68 7.17 13.84
N TYR A 53 -9.73 6.43 13.31
CA TYR A 53 -8.73 5.68 14.10
C TYR A 53 -7.28 6.07 13.81
N GLY A 54 -7.03 6.96 12.86
CA GLY A 54 -5.67 7.41 12.55
C GLY A 54 -4.78 6.26 12.07
N ILE A 55 -3.61 6.13 12.68
CA ILE A 55 -2.58 5.16 12.29
C ILE A 55 -3.03 3.70 12.41
N ILE A 56 -4.05 3.41 13.23
CA ILE A 56 -4.60 2.05 13.34
C ILE A 56 -5.15 1.58 11.99
N ALA A 57 -5.68 2.49 11.17
CA ALA A 57 -6.12 2.15 9.82
C ALA A 57 -4.95 1.65 8.95
N ASP A 58 -3.77 2.25 9.05
CA ASP A 58 -2.58 1.78 8.35
C ASP A 58 -2.19 0.38 8.81
N THR A 59 -2.29 0.12 10.11
CA THR A 59 -2.03 -1.21 10.67
C THR A 59 -3.02 -2.25 10.14
N VAL A 60 -4.28 -1.87 9.91
CA VAL A 60 -5.27 -2.75 9.27
C VAL A 60 -4.81 -3.14 7.87
N LEU A 61 -4.37 -2.18 7.04
CA LEU A 61 -3.85 -2.48 5.69
C LEU A 61 -2.62 -3.38 5.74
N GLN A 62 -1.68 -3.12 6.64
CA GLN A 62 -0.49 -3.95 6.79
C GLN A 62 -0.86 -5.40 7.14
N ASN A 63 -1.80 -5.59 8.04
CA ASN A 63 -2.23 -6.92 8.46
C ASN A 63 -2.98 -7.66 7.35
N ILE A 64 -3.77 -6.96 6.55
CA ILE A 64 -4.38 -7.55 5.36
C ILE A 64 -3.29 -8.03 4.39
N TYR A 65 -2.28 -7.21 4.16
CA TYR A 65 -1.15 -7.57 3.30
C TYR A 65 -0.38 -8.79 3.83
N LEU A 66 -0.21 -8.89 5.15
CA LEU A 66 0.55 -9.98 5.79
C LEU A 66 -0.24 -11.28 5.94
N GLN A 67 -1.55 -11.29 5.70
CA GLN A 67 -2.34 -12.51 5.74
C GLN A 67 -2.00 -13.41 4.55
N PRO A 68 -2.13 -14.75 4.68
CA PRO A 68 -1.85 -15.67 3.57
C PRO A 68 -2.91 -15.61 2.47
N ILE A 69 -3.30 -14.40 2.08
CA ILE A 69 -4.21 -14.11 0.97
C ILE A 69 -3.38 -13.83 -0.30
N TYR A 70 -2.13 -14.27 -0.31
CA TYR A 70 -1.17 -14.04 -1.41
C TYR A 70 -1.67 -14.54 -2.76
N ASP A 71 -2.61 -15.45 -2.77
CA ASP A 71 -3.20 -15.97 -4.00
C ASP A 71 -4.25 -15.02 -4.60
N ASN A 72 -4.64 -13.96 -3.89
CA ASN A 72 -5.59 -12.98 -4.39
C ASN A 72 -4.86 -11.77 -4.98
N GLN A 73 -4.43 -11.89 -6.22
CA GLN A 73 -3.72 -10.82 -6.94
C GLN A 73 -4.57 -9.56 -7.06
N TYR A 74 -5.88 -9.72 -7.27
CA TYR A 74 -6.79 -8.57 -7.37
C TYR A 74 -6.83 -7.76 -6.07
N LEU A 75 -6.93 -8.42 -4.93
CA LEU A 75 -6.91 -7.74 -3.63
C LEU A 75 -5.60 -6.96 -3.45
N LEU A 76 -4.46 -7.56 -3.80
CA LEU A 76 -3.16 -6.90 -3.72
C LEU A 76 -3.08 -5.67 -4.63
N LYS A 77 -3.60 -5.75 -5.83
CA LYS A 77 -3.66 -4.62 -6.77
C LYS A 77 -4.51 -3.47 -6.21
N HIS A 78 -5.69 -3.79 -5.70
CA HIS A 78 -6.58 -2.80 -5.10
C HIS A 78 -5.93 -2.14 -3.88
N LEU A 79 -5.29 -2.94 -3.03
CA LEU A 79 -4.58 -2.43 -1.85
C LEU A 79 -3.46 -1.46 -2.26
N LEU A 80 -2.64 -1.83 -3.24
CA LEU A 80 -1.57 -0.97 -3.77
C LEU A 80 -2.12 0.32 -4.40
N PHE A 81 -3.25 0.22 -5.09
CA PHE A 81 -3.95 1.39 -5.63
C PHE A 81 -4.28 2.39 -4.52
N ILE A 82 -4.82 1.91 -3.41
CA ILE A 82 -5.15 2.77 -2.26
C ILE A 82 -3.87 3.37 -1.65
N VAL A 83 -2.84 2.54 -1.42
CA VAL A 83 -1.57 2.98 -0.85
C VAL A 83 -0.93 4.09 -1.69
N GLY A 84 -0.98 3.98 -3.01
CA GLY A 84 -0.46 4.99 -3.92
C GLY A 84 -1.21 6.33 -3.87
N ASN A 85 -2.47 6.32 -3.44
CA ASN A 85 -3.29 7.53 -3.31
C ASN A 85 -3.14 8.22 -1.94
N LEU A 86 -2.42 7.60 -1.00
CA LEU A 86 -2.21 8.18 0.32
C LEU A 86 -1.09 9.23 0.29
N PRO A 87 -1.14 10.23 1.20
CA PRO A 87 -0.10 11.25 1.24
C PRO A 87 1.25 10.67 1.65
N ALA A 88 2.33 11.32 1.19
CA ALA A 88 3.70 10.91 1.48
C ALA A 88 4.00 10.83 2.99
N SER A 89 3.27 11.57 3.82
CA SER A 89 3.40 11.54 5.28
C SER A 89 3.09 10.15 5.88
N ARG A 90 2.37 9.30 5.15
CA ARG A 90 2.02 7.95 5.58
C ARG A 90 2.98 6.88 5.06
N ARG A 91 3.95 7.28 4.23
CA ARG A 91 4.92 6.39 3.61
C ARG A 91 5.65 5.49 4.62
N SER A 92 6.12 6.05 5.72
CA SER A 92 6.89 5.29 6.72
C SER A 92 6.13 4.09 7.29
N ASN A 93 4.81 4.16 7.33
CA ASN A 93 3.95 3.09 7.83
C ASN A 93 3.65 2.01 6.78
N LEU A 94 3.71 2.36 5.50
CA LEU A 94 3.16 1.55 4.42
C LEU A 94 4.16 1.22 3.31
N GLU A 95 5.39 1.72 3.37
CA GLU A 95 6.38 1.58 2.29
C GLU A 95 6.80 0.12 2.03
N LEU A 96 6.69 -0.76 3.02
CA LEU A 96 7.02 -2.18 2.84
C LEU A 96 6.09 -2.86 1.82
N ILE A 97 4.86 -2.37 1.67
CA ILE A 97 3.89 -2.95 0.74
C ILE A 97 4.34 -2.77 -0.72
N PRO A 98 4.61 -1.55 -1.23
CA PRO A 98 5.15 -1.41 -2.58
C PRO A 98 6.56 -1.98 -2.74
N LEU A 99 7.40 -1.95 -1.71
CA LEU A 99 8.73 -2.60 -1.78
C LEU A 99 8.61 -4.09 -2.05
N ALA A 100 7.70 -4.77 -1.37
CA ALA A 100 7.42 -6.18 -1.62
C ALA A 100 6.74 -6.38 -2.99
N GLY A 101 5.87 -5.47 -3.40
CA GLY A 101 5.18 -5.52 -4.68
C GLY A 101 6.12 -5.48 -5.88
N ILE A 102 7.25 -4.79 -5.77
CA ILE A 102 8.29 -4.76 -6.83
C ILE A 102 8.85 -6.16 -7.12
N SER A 103 8.86 -7.02 -6.12
CA SER A 103 9.35 -8.40 -6.26
C SER A 103 8.27 -9.40 -6.66
N ASN A 104 7.02 -8.97 -6.80
CA ASN A 104 5.93 -9.84 -7.23
C ASN A 104 6.08 -10.16 -8.72
N PRO A 105 5.83 -11.40 -9.15
CA PRO A 105 5.93 -11.77 -10.58
C PRO A 105 4.86 -11.13 -11.46
N ASP A 106 3.75 -10.64 -10.90
CA ASP A 106 2.68 -9.97 -11.67
C ASP A 106 3.11 -8.55 -12.03
N ILE A 107 3.16 -8.25 -13.34
CA ILE A 107 3.60 -6.94 -13.85
C ILE A 107 2.69 -5.80 -13.40
N GLU A 108 1.40 -6.05 -13.24
CA GLU A 108 0.46 -5.01 -12.79
C GLU A 108 0.72 -4.65 -11.32
N ILE A 109 1.09 -5.63 -10.51
CA ILE A 109 1.48 -5.38 -9.12
C ILE A 109 2.79 -4.59 -9.07
N GLN A 110 3.75 -4.92 -9.90
CA GLN A 110 4.99 -4.15 -10.03
C GLN A 110 4.69 -2.69 -10.46
N ASP A 111 3.85 -2.51 -11.45
CA ASP A 111 3.45 -1.19 -11.97
C ASP A 111 2.78 -0.34 -10.88
N LEU A 112 1.81 -0.90 -10.17
CA LEU A 112 1.14 -0.21 -9.06
C LEU A 112 2.11 0.13 -7.93
N SER A 113 3.11 -0.72 -7.70
CA SER A 113 4.15 -0.46 -6.70
C SER A 113 5.05 0.71 -7.10
N VAL A 114 5.45 0.79 -8.37
CA VAL A 114 6.22 1.93 -8.89
C VAL A 114 5.42 3.22 -8.77
N LYS A 115 4.11 3.18 -9.04
CA LYS A 115 3.21 4.33 -8.88
C LYS A 115 3.18 4.87 -7.45
N CYS A 116 3.33 4.01 -6.45
CA CYS A 116 3.43 4.47 -5.06
C CYS A 116 4.67 5.35 -4.85
N PHE A 117 5.83 4.91 -5.34
CA PHE A 117 7.07 5.67 -5.19
C PHE A 117 7.05 6.97 -6.00
N GLU A 118 6.45 6.94 -7.18
CA GLU A 118 6.23 8.14 -7.99
C GLU A 118 5.36 9.16 -7.25
N ALA A 119 4.20 8.72 -6.76
CA ALA A 119 3.24 9.58 -6.05
C ALA A 119 3.83 10.18 -4.76
N TRP A 120 4.68 9.44 -4.08
CA TRP A 120 5.35 9.88 -2.86
C TRP A 120 6.61 10.69 -3.12
N GLU A 121 7.03 10.81 -4.37
CA GLU A 121 8.30 11.47 -4.76
C GLU A 121 9.49 10.93 -3.97
N ASP A 122 9.56 9.60 -3.85
CA ASP A 122 10.49 8.93 -2.93
C ASP A 122 11.83 8.60 -3.60
N LYS A 123 12.80 9.50 -3.41
CA LYS A 123 14.17 9.34 -3.94
C LYS A 123 14.97 8.25 -3.25
N ARG A 124 14.59 7.85 -2.04
CA ARG A 124 15.35 6.86 -1.25
C ARG A 124 15.39 5.49 -1.94
N HIS A 125 14.41 5.21 -2.79
CA HIS A 125 14.28 3.92 -3.47
C HIS A 125 14.72 3.96 -4.94
N LEU A 126 15.44 5.00 -5.37
CA LEU A 126 15.99 5.07 -6.72
C LEU A 126 16.82 3.83 -7.09
N PRO A 127 17.74 3.33 -6.24
CA PRO A 127 18.48 2.12 -6.58
C PRO A 127 17.58 0.91 -6.84
N THR A 128 16.48 0.79 -6.10
CA THR A 128 15.50 -0.28 -6.29
C THR A 128 14.78 -0.15 -7.63
N LEU A 129 14.38 1.07 -8.01
CA LEU A 129 13.73 1.34 -9.30
C LEU A 129 14.69 1.09 -10.47
N ILE A 130 15.94 1.47 -10.33
CA ILE A 130 16.97 1.21 -11.35
C ILE A 130 17.17 -0.29 -11.54
N SER A 131 17.25 -1.05 -10.45
CA SER A 131 17.36 -2.51 -10.51
C SER A 131 16.16 -3.16 -11.20
N LEU A 132 14.95 -2.69 -10.89
CA LEU A 132 13.73 -3.18 -11.54
C LEU A 132 13.74 -2.88 -13.04
N ARG A 133 14.10 -1.65 -13.42
CA ARG A 133 14.23 -1.27 -14.83
C ARG A 133 15.18 -2.20 -15.59
N ASP A 134 16.32 -2.50 -14.99
CA ASP A 134 17.36 -3.28 -15.67
C ASP A 134 17.00 -4.76 -15.80
N ARG A 135 16.08 -5.28 -14.97
CA ARG A 135 15.68 -6.70 -15.03
C ARG A 135 14.36 -6.96 -15.75
N THR A 136 13.56 -5.91 -16.04
CA THR A 136 12.28 -6.12 -16.75
C THR A 136 12.49 -6.26 -18.25
N ASP A 137 11.79 -7.23 -18.86
CA ASP A 137 11.78 -7.45 -20.31
C ASP A 137 10.59 -6.77 -20.99
N VAL A 138 9.72 -6.12 -20.22
CA VAL A 138 8.50 -5.48 -20.74
C VAL A 138 8.82 -4.03 -21.13
N GLY A 139 8.83 -3.75 -22.45
CA GLY A 139 9.29 -2.47 -22.99
C GLY A 139 8.56 -1.26 -22.43
N TRP A 140 7.22 -1.27 -22.43
CA TRP A 140 6.45 -0.13 -21.93
C TRP A 140 6.69 0.13 -20.45
N PHE A 141 6.88 -0.92 -19.68
CA PHE A 141 7.15 -0.81 -18.25
C PHE A 141 8.54 -0.26 -17.98
N LYS A 142 9.52 -0.70 -18.75
CA LYS A 142 10.88 -0.18 -18.70
C LYS A 142 10.92 1.33 -18.99
N GLU A 143 10.19 1.77 -19.99
CA GLU A 143 10.08 3.21 -20.33
C GLU A 143 9.42 3.99 -19.21
N TYR A 144 8.34 3.48 -18.65
CA TYR A 144 7.66 4.09 -17.52
C TYR A 144 8.59 4.25 -16.31
N ILE A 145 9.30 3.18 -15.93
CA ILE A 145 10.26 3.25 -14.82
C ILE A 145 11.34 4.30 -15.10
N ASN A 146 11.84 4.36 -16.34
CA ASN A 146 12.81 5.38 -16.76
C ASN A 146 12.28 6.79 -16.53
N ASP A 147 11.04 7.05 -16.90
CA ASP A 147 10.42 8.36 -16.71
C ASP A 147 10.31 8.72 -15.23
N VAL A 148 9.91 7.76 -14.40
CA VAL A 148 9.84 7.95 -12.94
C VAL A 148 11.24 8.25 -12.37
N ILE A 149 12.26 7.49 -12.78
CA ILE A 149 13.64 7.72 -12.34
C ILE A 149 14.10 9.13 -12.71
N LYS A 150 13.80 9.59 -13.92
CA LYS A 150 14.14 10.96 -14.35
C LYS A 150 13.46 12.00 -13.48
N GLU A 151 12.15 11.89 -13.28
CA GLU A 151 11.38 12.83 -12.45
C GLU A 151 11.96 12.91 -11.04
N LEU A 152 12.25 11.76 -10.42
CA LEU A 152 12.80 11.71 -9.08
C LEU A 152 14.24 12.22 -9.00
N SER A 153 14.98 12.25 -10.10
CA SER A 153 16.38 12.65 -10.16
C SER A 153 16.58 14.13 -10.51
N GLU A 154 15.56 14.83 -10.99
CA GLU A 154 15.62 16.19 -11.56
C GLU A 154 15.57 17.32 -10.52
N GLU A 155 16.00 17.13 -9.33
CA GLU A 155 16.14 18.24 -8.36
C GLU A 155 17.55 18.70 -8.19
#